data_59ad273989f4fdd0e756ec94ee15df11
#
_entry.id   59ad273989f4fdd0e756ec94ee15df11
#
_cell.length_a   1.000
_cell.length_b   1.000
_cell.length_c   1.000
_cell.angle_alpha   90.00
_cell.angle_beta   90.00
_cell.angle_gamma   90.00
#
_symmetry.space_group_name_H-M   'P 1'
#
loop_
_entity.id
_entity.type
_entity.pdbx_description
1 polymer ?
#
loop_
_entity_poly.entity_id
_entity_poly.type
_entity_poly.pdbx_seq_one_letter_code
_entity_poly.pdbx_strand_id
1 'polypeptide(L)'
;MNQRALAILRSILAVLAGIVTLTVTSFAIEAVADPLMLRMFPHALPDRTAISHNLPASLFMFAYTFLCVAAGGYVTAWVARRAPVWHAVSMGVVQVALTVLAMVSLPNVAPMRNWVVALVLTIPTAWCGGLLRARQKRSVQPDAS
;
A
#
# COMPACT_ATOMS: atom_id res chain seq x y z
N MET A 1 -10.91 -20.81 -24.20
CA MET A 1 -10.63 -20.48 -22.78
C MET A 1 -11.93 -20.08 -22.12
N ASN A 2 -12.30 -20.68 -20.98
CA ASN A 2 -13.59 -20.47 -20.33
C ASN A 2 -13.67 -19.03 -19.76
N GLN A 3 -14.79 -18.32 -19.95
CA GLN A 3 -14.98 -16.95 -19.48
C GLN A 3 -14.74 -16.78 -17.96
N ARG A 4 -15.02 -17.81 -17.16
CA ARG A 4 -14.74 -17.85 -15.72
C ARG A 4 -13.23 -17.82 -15.44
N ALA A 5 -12.44 -18.60 -16.19
CA ALA A 5 -10.98 -18.63 -16.04
C ALA A 5 -10.34 -17.28 -16.36
N LEU A 6 -10.82 -16.59 -17.40
CA LEU A 6 -10.39 -15.22 -17.75
C LEU A 6 -10.72 -14.21 -16.64
N ALA A 7 -11.89 -14.32 -16.04
CA ALA A 7 -12.28 -13.42 -14.95
C ALA A 7 -11.40 -13.62 -13.70
N ILE A 8 -11.09 -14.86 -13.34
CA ILE A 8 -10.21 -15.19 -12.21
C ILE A 8 -8.79 -14.70 -12.48
N LEU A 9 -8.23 -15.00 -13.65
CA LEU A 9 -6.89 -14.56 -14.03
C LEU A 9 -6.77 -13.03 -13.96
N ARG A 10 -7.77 -12.31 -14.44
CA ARG A 10 -7.82 -10.86 -14.37
C ARG A 10 -7.86 -10.33 -12.93
N SER A 11 -8.62 -10.99 -12.04
CA SER A 11 -8.68 -10.62 -10.63
C SER A 11 -7.32 -10.79 -9.95
N ILE A 12 -6.63 -11.89 -10.22
CA ILE A 12 -5.27 -12.15 -9.71
C ILE A 12 -4.29 -11.10 -10.25
N LEU A 13 -4.30 -10.84 -11.55
CA LEU A 13 -3.44 -9.84 -12.17
C LEU A 13 -3.70 -8.43 -11.62
N ALA A 14 -4.96 -8.08 -11.31
CA ALA A 14 -5.30 -6.80 -10.71
C ALA A 14 -4.66 -6.63 -9.31
N VAL A 15 -4.76 -7.66 -8.46
CA VAL A 15 -4.15 -7.64 -7.12
C VAL A 15 -2.64 -7.59 -7.22
N LEU A 16 -2.03 -8.40 -8.10
CA LEU A 16 -0.58 -8.39 -8.31
C LEU A 16 -0.09 -7.03 -8.81
N ALA A 17 -0.79 -6.42 -9.77
CA ALA A 17 -0.43 -5.09 -10.26
C ALA A 17 -0.45 -4.03 -9.14
N GLY A 18 -1.42 -4.10 -8.23
CA GLY A 18 -1.48 -3.22 -7.07
C GLY A 18 -0.33 -3.45 -6.07
N ILE A 19 0.00 -4.70 -5.79
CA ILE A 19 1.14 -5.05 -4.91
C ILE A 19 2.45 -4.58 -5.54
N VAL A 20 2.67 -4.83 -6.82
CA VAL A 20 3.86 -4.35 -7.54
C VAL A 20 3.95 -2.82 -7.50
N THR A 21 2.85 -2.12 -7.76
CA THR A 21 2.80 -0.66 -7.68
C THR A 21 3.17 -0.16 -6.28
N LEU A 22 2.54 -0.69 -5.24
CA LEU A 22 2.86 -0.38 -3.85
C LEU A 22 4.35 -0.60 -3.57
N THR A 23 4.86 -1.77 -3.89
CA THR A 23 6.24 -2.16 -3.60
C THR A 23 7.24 -1.26 -4.33
N VAL A 24 7.07 -1.05 -5.63
CA VAL A 24 7.97 -0.21 -6.44
C VAL A 24 7.95 1.24 -5.97
N THR A 25 6.75 1.81 -5.71
CA THR A 25 6.65 3.19 -5.23
C THR A 25 7.20 3.37 -3.83
N SER A 26 6.99 2.43 -2.91
CA SER A 26 7.58 2.47 -1.57
C SER A 26 9.10 2.43 -1.63
N PHE A 27 9.68 1.47 -2.32
CA PHE A 27 11.14 1.38 -2.46
C PHE A 27 11.75 2.60 -3.15
N ALA A 28 11.09 3.16 -4.17
CA ALA A 28 11.57 4.36 -4.85
C ALA A 28 11.59 5.57 -3.91
N ILE A 29 10.58 5.73 -3.07
CA ILE A 29 10.54 6.81 -2.08
C ILE A 29 11.56 6.58 -0.97
N GLU A 30 11.65 5.37 -0.41
CA GLU A 30 12.61 5.00 0.62
C GLU A 30 14.06 5.20 0.18
N ALA A 31 14.38 4.86 -1.07
CA ALA A 31 15.71 5.06 -1.64
C ALA A 31 16.18 6.53 -1.63
N VAL A 32 15.26 7.47 -1.60
CA VAL A 32 15.54 8.93 -1.53
C VAL A 32 15.31 9.46 -0.11
N ALA A 33 14.20 9.11 0.52
CA ALA A 33 13.80 9.66 1.82
C ALA A 33 14.73 9.22 2.95
N ASP A 34 15.11 7.93 3.01
CA ASP A 34 15.95 7.43 4.09
C ASP A 34 17.34 8.08 4.11
N PRO A 35 18.12 8.10 3.00
CA PRO A 35 19.41 8.78 3.00
C PRO A 35 19.31 10.27 3.30
N LEU A 36 18.24 10.92 2.85
CA LEU A 36 18.03 12.33 3.12
C LEU A 36 17.77 12.59 4.61
N MET A 37 16.92 11.79 5.25
CA MET A 37 16.63 11.89 6.68
C MET A 37 17.89 11.62 7.54
N LEU A 38 18.68 10.60 7.20
CA LEU A 38 19.93 10.29 7.91
C LEU A 38 20.95 11.43 7.79
N ARG A 39 21.04 12.08 6.63
CA ARG A 39 21.93 13.24 6.42
C ARG A 39 21.47 14.49 7.14
N MET A 40 20.14 14.73 7.20
CA MET A 40 19.60 15.94 7.84
C MET A 40 19.60 15.85 9.37
N PHE A 41 19.50 14.64 9.93
CA PHE A 41 19.36 14.42 11.37
C PHE A 41 20.34 13.37 11.91
N PRO A 42 21.67 13.50 11.70
CA PRO A 42 22.63 12.45 12.03
C PRO A 42 22.71 12.10 13.52
N HIS A 43 22.42 13.07 14.41
CA HIS A 43 22.40 12.83 15.85
C HIS A 43 21.14 12.11 16.34
N ALA A 44 20.01 12.29 15.66
CA ALA A 44 18.72 11.66 16.01
C ALA A 44 18.51 10.33 15.28
N LEU A 45 19.13 10.16 14.12
CA LEU A 45 19.00 9.02 13.22
C LEU A 45 20.39 8.51 12.82
N PRO A 46 21.10 7.78 13.72
CA PRO A 46 22.44 7.28 13.43
C PRO A 46 22.46 6.20 12.36
N ASP A 47 21.36 5.47 12.17
CA ASP A 47 21.21 4.40 11.20
C ASP A 47 19.75 4.26 10.72
N ARG A 48 19.52 3.37 9.74
CA ARG A 48 18.18 3.10 9.18
C ARG A 48 17.19 2.56 10.21
N THR A 49 17.66 1.79 11.19
CA THR A 49 16.76 1.22 12.21
C THR A 49 16.24 2.31 13.13
N ALA A 50 17.01 3.37 13.36
CA ALA A 50 16.61 4.52 14.15
C ALA A 50 15.38 5.23 13.56
N ILE A 51 15.16 5.20 12.24
CA ILE A 51 13.98 5.79 11.59
C ILE A 51 12.69 5.16 12.13
N SER A 52 12.65 3.84 12.25
CA SER A 52 11.45 3.13 12.75
C SER A 52 11.24 3.33 14.26
N HIS A 53 12.29 3.60 15.01
CA HIS A 53 12.25 3.82 16.45
C HIS A 53 11.99 5.29 16.85
N ASN A 54 12.32 6.23 15.99
CA ASN A 54 12.08 7.67 16.19
C ASN A 54 10.65 8.01 15.77
N LEU A 55 9.84 8.58 16.68
CA LEU A 55 8.42 8.83 16.45
C LEU A 55 8.16 9.79 15.28
N PRO A 56 8.78 10.99 15.20
CA PRO A 56 8.61 11.88 14.05
C PRO A 56 8.99 11.24 12.71
N ALA A 57 10.13 10.54 12.66
CA ALA A 57 10.60 9.88 11.46
C ALA A 57 9.66 8.74 11.02
N SER A 58 9.16 7.93 11.97
CA SER A 58 8.21 6.86 11.66
C SER A 58 6.85 7.40 11.21
N LEU A 59 6.38 8.53 11.71
CA LEU A 59 5.16 9.18 11.22
C LEU A 59 5.31 9.65 9.76
N PHE A 60 6.45 10.23 9.41
CA PHE A 60 6.74 10.59 8.03
C PHE A 60 6.81 9.36 7.13
N MET A 61 7.47 8.30 7.58
CA MET A 61 7.52 7.01 6.89
C MET A 61 6.10 6.46 6.64
N PHE A 62 5.23 6.49 7.64
CA PHE A 62 3.84 6.05 7.48
C PHE A 62 3.07 6.91 6.47
N ALA A 63 3.27 8.23 6.47
CA ALA A 63 2.56 9.12 5.56
C ALA A 63 2.81 8.72 4.09
N TYR A 64 4.05 8.56 3.65
CA TYR A 64 4.32 8.13 2.28
C TYR A 64 3.94 6.67 2.03
N THR A 65 4.14 5.77 3.00
CA THR A 65 3.76 4.36 2.85
C THR A 65 2.27 4.21 2.60
N PHE A 66 1.42 4.91 3.36
CA PHE A 66 -0.02 4.84 3.14
C PHE A 66 -0.45 5.49 1.82
N LEU A 67 0.25 6.51 1.34
CA LEU A 67 0.03 7.01 -0.03
C LEU A 67 0.35 5.95 -1.07
N CYS A 68 1.43 5.19 -0.90
CA CYS A 68 1.77 4.07 -1.78
C CYS A 68 0.73 2.94 -1.72
N VAL A 69 0.21 2.62 -0.53
CA VAL A 69 -0.89 1.65 -0.35
C VAL A 69 -2.15 2.11 -1.07
N ALA A 70 -2.51 3.39 -0.95
CA ALA A 70 -3.66 3.97 -1.66
C ALA A 70 -3.47 3.94 -3.18
N ALA A 71 -2.26 4.24 -3.67
CA ALA A 71 -1.91 4.13 -5.09
C ALA A 71 -2.02 2.68 -5.59
N GLY A 72 -1.52 1.71 -4.82
CA GLY A 72 -1.68 0.28 -5.11
C GLY A 72 -3.15 -0.14 -5.18
N GLY A 73 -3.97 0.28 -4.21
CA GLY A 73 -5.41 0.05 -4.20
C GLY A 73 -6.13 0.68 -5.40
N TYR A 74 -5.73 1.88 -5.80
CA TYR A 74 -6.24 2.56 -6.99
C TYR A 74 -5.91 1.78 -8.28
N VAL A 75 -4.65 1.34 -8.45
CA VAL A 75 -4.21 0.55 -9.62
C VAL A 75 -4.93 -0.79 -9.67
N THR A 76 -5.07 -1.48 -8.51
CA THR A 76 -5.85 -2.72 -8.41
C THR A 76 -7.28 -2.51 -8.91
N ALA A 77 -7.95 -1.45 -8.44
CA ALA A 77 -9.30 -1.09 -8.85
C ALA A 77 -9.41 -0.71 -10.33
N TRP A 78 -8.37 -0.09 -10.88
CA TRP A 78 -8.31 0.28 -12.29
C TRP A 78 -8.20 -0.95 -13.21
N VAL A 79 -7.36 -1.91 -12.87
CA VAL A 79 -7.16 -3.14 -13.64
C VAL A 79 -8.36 -4.08 -13.53
N ALA A 80 -9.00 -4.16 -12.37
CA ALA A 80 -10.11 -5.09 -12.10
C ALA A 80 -11.37 -4.81 -12.96
N ARG A 81 -11.65 -3.57 -13.33
CA ARG A 81 -12.83 -3.07 -14.09
C ARG A 81 -14.21 -3.42 -13.49
N ARG A 82 -14.38 -4.58 -12.87
CA ARG A 82 -15.59 -5.02 -12.15
C ARG A 82 -15.32 -5.03 -10.66
N ALA A 83 -16.28 -4.61 -9.84
CA ALA A 83 -16.18 -4.53 -8.38
C ALA A 83 -14.84 -3.93 -7.88
N PRO A 84 -14.46 -2.71 -8.34
CA PRO A 84 -13.12 -2.16 -8.14
C PRO A 84 -12.73 -2.08 -6.67
N VAL A 85 -13.66 -1.70 -5.80
CA VAL A 85 -13.44 -1.54 -4.36
C VAL A 85 -13.10 -2.87 -3.69
N TRP A 86 -13.79 -3.96 -4.06
CA TRP A 86 -13.53 -5.27 -3.49
C TRP A 86 -12.14 -5.81 -3.84
N HIS A 87 -11.66 -5.55 -5.06
CA HIS A 87 -10.31 -5.94 -5.46
C HIS A 87 -9.24 -5.11 -4.72
N ALA A 88 -9.50 -3.82 -4.48
CA ALA A 88 -8.62 -3.00 -3.65
C ALA A 88 -8.55 -3.50 -2.20
N VAL A 89 -9.69 -3.89 -1.62
CA VAL A 89 -9.74 -4.52 -0.28
C VAL A 89 -8.98 -5.86 -0.28
N SER A 90 -9.18 -6.70 -1.30
CA SER A 90 -8.43 -7.98 -1.42
C SER A 90 -6.92 -7.75 -1.48
N MET A 91 -6.46 -6.73 -2.21
CA MET A 91 -5.05 -6.32 -2.22
C MET A 91 -4.59 -5.92 -0.80
N GLY A 92 -5.39 -5.12 -0.07
CA GLY A 92 -5.11 -4.75 1.32
C GLY A 92 -5.01 -5.96 2.26
N VAL A 93 -5.89 -6.96 2.09
CA VAL A 93 -5.84 -8.21 2.88
C VAL A 93 -4.56 -9.00 2.60
N VAL A 94 -4.16 -9.14 1.33
CA VAL A 94 -2.88 -9.79 0.96
C VAL A 94 -1.71 -9.02 1.57
N GLN A 95 -1.72 -7.69 1.51
CA GLN A 95 -0.68 -6.86 2.11
C GLN A 95 -0.61 -7.03 3.63
N VAL A 96 -1.74 -7.12 4.33
CA VAL A 96 -1.79 -7.42 5.78
C VAL A 96 -1.16 -8.80 6.06
N ALA A 97 -1.48 -9.82 5.28
CA ALA A 97 -0.87 -11.13 5.43
C ALA A 97 0.67 -11.10 5.25
N LEU A 98 1.16 -10.37 4.26
CA LEU A 98 2.60 -10.14 4.05
C LEU A 98 3.23 -9.36 5.22
N THR A 99 2.53 -8.38 5.76
CA THR A 99 2.99 -7.61 6.93
C THR A 99 3.07 -8.49 8.18
N VAL A 100 2.10 -9.37 8.41
CA VAL A 100 2.14 -10.35 9.51
C VAL A 100 3.32 -11.31 9.32
N LEU A 101 3.53 -11.80 8.11
CA LEU A 101 4.67 -12.65 7.81
C LEU A 101 6.00 -11.95 8.08
N ALA A 102 6.13 -10.68 7.67
CA ALA A 102 7.32 -9.87 7.93
C ALA A 102 7.52 -9.64 9.44
N MET A 103 6.46 -9.33 10.19
CA MET A 103 6.50 -9.16 11.64
C MET A 103 7.02 -10.40 12.37
N VAL A 104 6.59 -11.59 11.96
CA VAL A 104 7.03 -12.87 12.55
C VAL A 104 8.46 -13.21 12.15
N SER A 105 8.84 -12.94 10.89
CA SER A 105 10.16 -13.26 10.35
C SER A 105 11.25 -12.28 10.78
N LEU A 106 10.90 -11.03 11.09
CA LEU A 106 11.79 -9.92 11.35
C LEU A 106 11.36 -9.11 12.59
N PRO A 107 11.27 -9.73 13.78
CA PRO A 107 10.65 -9.10 14.96
C PRO A 107 11.38 -7.84 15.46
N ASN A 108 12.68 -7.70 15.18
CA ASN A 108 13.52 -6.61 15.68
C ASN A 108 13.68 -5.42 14.71
N VAL A 109 13.03 -5.47 13.51
CA VAL A 109 13.18 -4.42 12.49
C VAL A 109 12.39 -3.16 12.84
N ALA A 110 11.29 -3.29 13.58
CA ALA A 110 10.46 -2.16 13.97
C ALA A 110 9.79 -2.41 15.33
N PRO A 111 9.51 -1.34 16.11
CA PRO A 111 8.77 -1.47 17.36
C PRO A 111 7.32 -1.95 17.11
N MET A 112 6.74 -2.64 18.09
CA MET A 112 5.41 -3.24 17.99
C MET A 112 4.33 -2.23 17.57
N ARG A 113 4.42 -0.98 18.03
CA ARG A 113 3.50 0.10 17.64
C ARG A 113 3.41 0.28 16.12
N ASN A 114 4.54 0.18 15.41
CA ASN A 114 4.59 0.36 13.96
C ASN A 114 3.89 -0.78 13.23
N TRP A 115 4.05 -2.01 13.72
CA TRP A 115 3.33 -3.18 13.20
C TRP A 115 1.82 -3.03 13.36
N VAL A 116 1.38 -2.61 14.57
CA VAL A 116 -0.06 -2.40 14.83
C VAL A 116 -0.63 -1.32 13.91
N VAL A 117 0.05 -0.18 13.77
CA VAL A 117 -0.40 0.90 12.87
C VAL A 117 -0.50 0.41 11.42
N ALA A 118 0.53 -0.31 10.94
CA ALA A 118 0.53 -0.87 9.59
C ALA A 118 -0.65 -1.84 9.39
N LEU A 119 -0.88 -2.78 10.31
CA LEU A 119 -1.96 -3.77 10.21
C LEU A 119 -3.35 -3.12 10.19
N VAL A 120 -3.58 -2.13 11.07
CA VAL A 120 -4.89 -1.48 11.20
C VAL A 120 -5.21 -0.58 10.02
N LEU A 121 -4.24 0.19 9.53
CA LEU A 121 -4.48 1.22 8.51
C LEU A 121 -4.35 0.73 7.06
N THR A 122 -3.72 -0.40 6.80
CA THR A 122 -3.51 -0.90 5.43
C THR A 122 -4.82 -1.13 4.68
N ILE A 123 -5.80 -1.82 5.29
CA ILE A 123 -7.08 -2.13 4.62
C ILE A 123 -7.90 -0.86 4.35
N PRO A 124 -8.13 0.04 5.34
CA PRO A 124 -8.82 1.31 5.08
C PRO A 124 -8.17 2.15 4.00
N THR A 125 -6.84 2.20 3.97
CA THR A 125 -6.09 2.99 2.99
C THR A 125 -6.21 2.40 1.58
N ALA A 126 -6.10 1.08 1.42
CA ALA A 126 -6.33 0.39 0.15
C ALA A 126 -7.77 0.60 -0.35
N TRP A 127 -8.75 0.54 0.55
CA TRP A 127 -10.16 0.81 0.27
C TRP A 127 -10.37 2.26 -0.22
N CYS A 128 -9.75 3.25 0.41
CA CYS A 128 -9.78 4.64 -0.05
C CYS A 128 -9.25 4.79 -1.47
N GLY A 129 -8.14 4.14 -1.81
CA GLY A 129 -7.60 4.11 -3.18
C GLY A 129 -8.61 3.53 -4.19
N GLY A 130 -9.26 2.42 -3.81
CA GLY A 130 -10.32 1.80 -4.62
C GLY A 130 -11.55 2.68 -4.80
N LEU A 131 -11.96 3.41 -3.75
CA LEU A 131 -13.07 4.36 -3.80
C LEU A 131 -12.78 5.56 -4.72
N LEU A 132 -11.58 6.11 -4.69
CA LEU A 132 -11.17 7.19 -5.57
C LEU A 132 -11.37 6.78 -7.04
N ARG A 133 -10.93 5.59 -7.41
CA ARG A 133 -11.14 5.07 -8.76
C ARG A 133 -12.61 4.86 -9.10
N ALA A 134 -13.39 4.32 -8.17
CA ALA A 134 -14.81 4.07 -8.36
C ALA A 134 -15.59 5.39 -8.60
N ARG A 135 -15.27 6.46 -7.86
CA ARG A 135 -15.85 7.79 -8.02
C ARG A 135 -15.49 8.41 -9.37
N GLN A 136 -14.24 8.36 -9.78
CA GLN A 136 -13.79 8.88 -11.08
C GLN A 136 -14.51 8.21 -12.25
N LYS A 137 -14.78 6.90 -12.14
CA LYS A 137 -15.52 6.20 -13.19
C LYS A 137 -16.97 6.68 -13.33
N ARG A 138 -17.61 7.05 -12.23
CA ARG A 138 -18.99 7.59 -12.24
C ARG A 138 -19.06 9.00 -12.83
N SER A 139 -18.07 9.84 -12.55
CA SER A 139 -18.05 11.22 -13.07
C SER A 139 -17.77 11.32 -14.59
N VAL A 140 -17.19 10.29 -15.18
CA VAL A 140 -16.90 10.23 -16.65
C VAL A 140 -18.06 9.63 -17.45
N GLN A 141 -19.02 8.97 -16.81
CA GLN A 141 -20.28 8.53 -17.41
C GLN A 141 -21.44 9.37 -16.79
N PRO A 142 -21.69 10.60 -17.25
CA PRO A 142 -22.95 11.27 -16.96
C PRO A 142 -24.08 10.49 -17.67
N ASP A 143 -25.19 10.38 -16.95
CA ASP A 143 -26.37 9.59 -17.31
C ASP A 143 -26.73 9.73 -18.80
N ALA A 144 -26.58 8.61 -19.54
CA ALA A 144 -27.27 8.40 -20.79
C ALA A 144 -28.72 7.99 -20.44
N SER A 145 -29.54 8.98 -20.05
CA SER A 145 -30.99 8.90 -19.97
C SER A 145 -31.59 9.43 -21.25
#